data_4d70a2f849a38910e791a10334069926
#
_entry.id   4d70a2f849a38910e791a10334069926
#
_cell.length_a   1.000
_cell.length_b   1.000
_cell.length_c   1.000
_cell.angle_alpha   90.00
_cell.angle_beta   90.00
_cell.angle_gamma   90.00
#
_symmetry.space_group_name_H-M   'P 1'
#
loop_
_entity.id
_entity.type
_entity.pdbx_description
1 polymer ?
#
loop_
_entity_poly.entity_id
_entity_poly.type
_entity_poly.pdbx_seq_one_letter_code
_entity_poly.pdbx_strand_id
1 'polypeptide(L)'
;LQESTLSNRAIISTPAAPAAIGPYSQAVKVGNTVWMSGQIPLVPETMEIVTGDISAQTTQVFDNLVAVASAAGGSLNNAVKINISLTDLADFAAVNEVMASYLEEPYPARACVQVAALPKGVAIEVEAILAL
;
A
#
# COMPACT_ATOMS: atom_id res chain seq x y z
N LEU A 1 -15.83 -0.82 -9.42
CA LEU A 1 -16.22 -1.56 -8.23
C LEU A 1 -17.11 -2.73 -8.60
N GLN A 2 -16.72 -3.92 -8.21
CA GLN A 2 -17.45 -5.15 -8.51
C GLN A 2 -17.78 -5.87 -7.21
N GLU A 3 -19.03 -6.29 -7.06
CA GLU A 3 -19.52 -6.95 -5.86
C GLU A 3 -19.89 -8.39 -6.16
N SER A 4 -19.50 -9.30 -5.26
CA SER A 4 -19.87 -10.71 -5.36
C SER A 4 -21.21 -10.94 -4.69
N THR A 5 -22.12 -11.69 -5.35
CA THR A 5 -23.41 -12.08 -4.76
C THR A 5 -23.28 -13.19 -3.70
N LEU A 6 -22.14 -13.91 -3.69
CA LEU A 6 -21.89 -15.01 -2.73
C LEU A 6 -21.18 -14.53 -1.46
N SER A 7 -20.66 -13.30 -1.46
CA SER A 7 -20.00 -12.67 -0.32
C SER A 7 -20.18 -11.16 -0.46
N ASN A 8 -20.09 -10.43 0.65
CA ASN A 8 -20.17 -8.95 0.61
C ASN A 8 -18.87 -8.34 0.10
N ARG A 9 -18.19 -9.00 -0.80
CA ARG A 9 -16.87 -8.61 -1.28
C ARG A 9 -16.99 -7.70 -2.50
N ALA A 10 -16.42 -6.52 -2.40
CA ALA A 10 -16.31 -5.59 -3.51
C ALA A 10 -14.83 -5.46 -3.93
N ILE A 11 -14.58 -5.54 -5.21
CA ILE A 11 -13.24 -5.43 -5.77
C ILE A 11 -12.94 -3.97 -6.07
N ILE A 12 -11.79 -3.50 -5.58
CA ILE A 12 -11.33 -2.12 -5.80
C ILE A 12 -10.28 -2.13 -6.89
N SER A 13 -10.44 -1.24 -7.86
CA SER A 13 -9.49 -1.07 -8.96
C SER A 13 -9.45 0.39 -9.37
N THR A 14 -8.25 0.91 -9.58
CA THR A 14 -8.04 2.30 -10.01
C THR A 14 -6.82 2.41 -10.91
N PRO A 15 -6.89 3.21 -12.00
CA PRO A 15 -5.71 3.49 -12.82
C PRO A 15 -4.71 4.44 -12.14
N ALA A 16 -5.08 5.06 -11.02
CA ALA A 16 -4.20 5.96 -10.26
C ALA A 16 -3.18 5.21 -9.40
N ALA A 17 -3.27 3.88 -9.33
CA ALA A 17 -2.29 3.01 -8.68
C ALA A 17 -1.82 1.95 -9.69
N PRO A 18 -0.68 1.28 -9.45
CA PRO A 18 -0.20 0.24 -10.34
C PRO A 18 -1.24 -0.86 -10.57
N ALA A 19 -1.45 -1.22 -11.84
CA ALA A 19 -2.41 -2.25 -12.19
C ALA A 19 -2.03 -3.59 -11.55
N ALA A 20 -3.05 -4.37 -11.14
CA ALA A 20 -2.82 -5.71 -10.63
C ALA A 20 -2.47 -6.62 -11.82
N ILE A 21 -1.22 -7.07 -11.85
CA ILE A 21 -0.72 -7.99 -12.88
C ILE A 21 -0.58 -9.36 -12.24
N GLY A 22 -1.57 -10.22 -12.46
CA GLY A 22 -1.62 -11.54 -11.87
C GLY A 22 -2.96 -11.81 -11.17
N PRO A 23 -3.07 -12.95 -10.47
CA PRO A 23 -4.33 -13.37 -9.86
C PRO A 23 -4.57 -12.68 -8.50
N TYR A 24 -4.65 -11.35 -8.49
CA TYR A 24 -4.95 -10.58 -7.27
C TYR A 24 -5.65 -9.27 -7.63
N SER A 25 -6.25 -8.65 -6.63
CA SER A 25 -6.90 -7.33 -6.74
C SER A 25 -6.06 -6.28 -6.02
N GLN A 26 -6.17 -5.01 -6.42
CA GLN A 26 -5.49 -3.92 -5.72
C GLN A 26 -6.00 -3.83 -4.27
N ALA A 27 -7.28 -4.01 -4.05
CA ALA A 27 -7.88 -4.11 -2.73
C ALA A 27 -9.21 -4.83 -2.80
N VAL A 28 -9.65 -5.34 -1.67
CA VAL A 28 -10.94 -6.00 -1.50
C VAL A 28 -11.63 -5.37 -0.30
N LYS A 29 -12.89 -4.96 -0.48
CA LYS A 29 -13.70 -4.38 0.59
C LYS A 29 -14.75 -5.39 1.03
N VAL A 30 -14.83 -5.63 2.33
CA VAL A 30 -15.84 -6.48 2.94
C VAL A 30 -16.49 -5.69 4.08
N GLY A 31 -17.77 -5.35 3.94
CA GLY A 31 -18.41 -4.47 4.91
C GLY A 31 -17.71 -3.12 4.92
N ASN A 32 -17.21 -2.70 6.08
CA ASN A 32 -16.46 -1.46 6.25
C ASN A 32 -14.93 -1.69 6.29
N THR A 33 -14.47 -2.90 6.03
CA THR A 33 -13.05 -3.23 6.07
C THR A 33 -12.50 -3.32 4.65
N VAL A 34 -11.36 -2.67 4.40
CA VAL A 34 -10.66 -2.70 3.13
C VAL A 34 -9.31 -3.38 3.33
N TRP A 35 -9.09 -4.46 2.58
CA TRP A 35 -7.85 -5.23 2.60
C TRP A 35 -7.06 -4.84 1.36
N MET A 36 -5.94 -4.14 1.55
CA MET A 36 -5.13 -3.62 0.45
C MET A 36 -3.96 -4.53 0.20
N SER A 37 -3.75 -4.87 -1.08
CA SER A 37 -2.55 -5.59 -1.50
C SER A 37 -1.30 -4.76 -1.25
N GLY A 38 -0.16 -5.43 -1.07
CA GLY A 38 1.12 -4.78 -0.92
C GLY A 38 1.46 -3.92 -2.14
N GLN A 39 1.94 -2.71 -1.90
CA GLN A 39 2.43 -1.81 -2.93
C GLN A 39 3.95 -1.78 -2.90
N ILE A 40 4.55 -1.91 -4.08
CA ILE A 40 5.97 -1.68 -4.31
C ILE A 40 6.12 -0.35 -5.06
N PRO A 41 7.32 0.24 -5.14
CA PRO A 41 7.47 1.61 -5.69
C PRO A 41 7.40 1.67 -7.22
N LEU A 42 6.26 1.23 -7.78
CA LEU A 42 5.97 1.32 -9.20
C LEU A 42 5.23 2.62 -9.51
N VAL A 43 5.63 3.27 -10.59
CA VAL A 43 4.92 4.44 -11.14
C VAL A 43 3.71 3.92 -11.91
N PRO A 44 2.48 4.32 -11.58
CA PRO A 44 1.28 3.74 -12.20
C PRO A 44 1.22 3.87 -13.72
N GLU A 45 1.66 5.00 -14.26
CA GLU A 45 1.57 5.30 -15.69
C GLU A 45 2.51 4.45 -16.54
N THR A 46 3.68 4.11 -16.00
CA THR A 46 4.73 3.40 -16.74
C THR A 46 4.93 1.97 -16.27
N MET A 47 4.49 1.64 -15.06
CA MET A 47 4.75 0.37 -14.39
C MET A 47 6.25 0.11 -14.20
N GLU A 48 7.04 1.16 -14.16
CA GLU A 48 8.47 1.11 -13.87
C GLU A 48 8.73 1.46 -12.41
N ILE A 49 9.80 0.89 -11.84
CA ILE A 49 10.23 1.22 -10.48
C ILE A 49 10.74 2.65 -10.47
N VAL A 50 10.28 3.45 -9.49
CA VAL A 50 10.78 4.80 -9.32
C VAL A 50 12.27 4.77 -9.05
N THR A 51 13.01 5.67 -9.70
CA THR A 51 14.45 5.82 -9.44
C THR A 51 14.66 6.72 -8.22
N GLY A 52 15.74 6.44 -7.48
CA GLY A 52 16.08 7.24 -6.32
C GLY A 52 16.36 6.39 -5.08
N ASP A 53 16.49 7.09 -3.95
CA ASP A 53 16.80 6.47 -2.66
C ASP A 53 15.57 5.85 -2.01
N ILE A 54 15.75 5.33 -0.79
CA ILE A 54 14.65 4.70 -0.05
C ILE A 54 13.52 5.70 0.23
N SER A 55 13.82 6.98 0.43
CA SER A 55 12.79 7.99 0.66
C SER A 55 11.93 8.19 -0.59
N ALA A 56 12.53 8.23 -1.78
CA ALA A 56 11.79 8.31 -3.04
C ALA A 56 10.94 7.07 -3.28
N GLN A 57 11.47 5.88 -3.01
CA GLN A 57 10.73 4.64 -3.14
C GLN A 57 9.55 4.60 -2.18
N THR A 58 9.76 4.99 -0.92
CA THR A 58 8.71 5.01 0.09
C THR A 58 7.59 5.99 -0.27
N THR A 59 7.96 7.17 -0.79
CA THR A 59 6.99 8.17 -1.25
C THR A 59 6.08 7.59 -2.33
N GLN A 60 6.65 6.91 -3.33
CA GLN A 60 5.85 6.30 -4.39
C GLN A 60 4.92 5.22 -3.85
N VAL A 61 5.39 4.40 -2.92
CA VAL A 61 4.57 3.36 -2.29
C VAL A 61 3.38 3.99 -1.58
N PHE A 62 3.58 5.04 -0.79
CA PHE A 62 2.49 5.68 -0.07
C PHE A 62 1.54 6.45 -1.00
N ASP A 63 2.04 7.06 -2.07
CA ASP A 63 1.18 7.66 -3.09
C ASP A 63 0.26 6.60 -3.73
N ASN A 64 0.78 5.40 -3.98
CA ASN A 64 -0.02 4.30 -4.50
C ASN A 64 -1.08 3.85 -3.50
N LEU A 65 -0.72 3.75 -2.21
CA LEU A 65 -1.68 3.41 -1.16
C LEU A 65 -2.78 4.47 -1.02
N VAL A 66 -2.42 5.74 -1.11
CA VAL A 66 -3.41 6.84 -1.09
C VAL A 66 -4.42 6.68 -2.22
N ALA A 67 -3.94 6.38 -3.43
CA ALA A 67 -4.82 6.21 -4.60
C ALA A 67 -5.79 5.04 -4.41
N VAL A 68 -5.33 3.90 -3.90
CA VAL A 68 -6.18 2.73 -3.66
C VAL A 68 -7.19 3.02 -2.54
N ALA A 69 -6.74 3.67 -1.45
CA ALA A 69 -7.64 4.05 -0.35
C ALA A 69 -8.76 4.97 -0.83
N SER A 70 -8.42 5.95 -1.67
CA SER A 70 -9.40 6.87 -2.26
C SER A 70 -10.41 6.12 -3.14
N ALA A 71 -9.95 5.18 -3.95
CA ALA A 71 -10.83 4.37 -4.79
C ALA A 71 -11.77 3.49 -3.95
N ALA A 72 -11.37 3.12 -2.74
CA ALA A 72 -12.20 2.36 -1.82
C ALA A 72 -13.23 3.22 -1.07
N GLY A 73 -13.19 4.54 -1.24
CA GLY A 73 -14.11 5.46 -0.58
C GLY A 73 -13.60 6.00 0.75
N GLY A 74 -12.32 5.88 1.04
CA GLY A 74 -11.72 6.35 2.27
C GLY A 74 -10.40 7.09 2.04
N SER A 75 -9.55 7.06 3.04
CA SER A 75 -8.21 7.65 2.99
C SER A 75 -7.26 6.82 3.85
N LEU A 76 -5.97 7.13 3.79
CA LEU A 76 -5.00 6.47 4.68
C LEU A 76 -5.25 6.76 6.16
N ASN A 77 -6.00 7.81 6.50
CA ASN A 77 -6.39 8.07 7.88
C ASN A 77 -7.38 7.03 8.42
N ASN A 78 -7.97 6.22 7.53
CA ASN A 78 -8.79 5.09 7.93
C ASN A 78 -7.95 3.82 8.22
N ALA A 79 -6.63 3.87 8.05
CA ALA A 79 -5.79 2.71 8.29
C ALA A 79 -5.80 2.30 9.76
N VAL A 80 -6.01 1.01 10.01
CA VAL A 80 -5.95 0.41 11.35
C VAL A 80 -4.71 -0.45 11.50
N LYS A 81 -4.13 -0.91 10.39
CA LYS A 81 -2.92 -1.72 10.39
C LYS A 81 -2.09 -1.41 9.15
N ILE A 82 -0.79 -1.21 9.33
CA ILE A 82 0.20 -1.08 8.24
C ILE A 82 1.30 -2.09 8.47
N ASN A 83 1.59 -2.90 7.47
CA ASN A 83 2.67 -3.87 7.48
C ASN A 83 3.73 -3.45 6.46
N ILE A 84 4.96 -3.29 6.93
CA ILE A 84 6.09 -2.84 6.13
C ILE A 84 7.11 -3.95 6.04
N SER A 85 7.54 -4.28 4.81
CA SER A 85 8.63 -5.21 4.56
C SER A 85 9.79 -4.44 3.91
N LEU A 86 10.97 -4.56 4.48
CA LEU A 86 12.20 -3.92 4.00
C LEU A 86 13.24 -4.98 3.71
N THR A 87 14.06 -4.77 2.69
CA THR A 87 15.21 -5.65 2.45
C THR A 87 16.39 -5.30 3.36
N ASP A 88 16.36 -4.12 4.00
CA ASP A 88 17.38 -3.68 4.95
C ASP A 88 16.73 -2.81 6.01
N LEU A 89 16.71 -3.27 7.27
CA LEU A 89 16.14 -2.50 8.38
C LEU A 89 16.92 -1.21 8.68
N ALA A 90 18.13 -1.05 8.15
CA ALA A 90 18.86 0.22 8.25
C ALA A 90 18.09 1.37 7.58
N ASP A 91 17.17 1.06 6.65
CA ASP A 91 16.32 2.06 5.98
C ASP A 91 15.13 2.50 6.83
N PHE A 92 14.91 1.88 7.99
CA PHE A 92 13.70 2.10 8.78
C PHE A 92 13.49 3.56 9.17
N ALA A 93 14.53 4.27 9.57
CA ALA A 93 14.41 5.66 10.01
C ALA A 93 13.90 6.56 8.86
N ALA A 94 14.43 6.38 7.65
CA ALA A 94 14.01 7.15 6.49
C ALA A 94 12.57 6.81 6.08
N VAL A 95 12.21 5.53 6.11
CA VAL A 95 10.84 5.07 5.84
C VAL A 95 9.87 5.66 6.85
N ASN A 96 10.21 5.62 8.13
CA ASN A 96 9.37 6.14 9.20
C ASN A 96 9.10 7.64 9.04
N GLU A 97 10.11 8.40 8.64
CA GLU A 97 9.97 9.84 8.40
C GLU A 97 9.00 10.13 7.26
N VAL A 98 9.10 9.42 6.13
CA VAL A 98 8.18 9.57 5.00
C VAL A 98 6.77 9.16 5.42
N MET A 99 6.62 8.01 6.07
CA MET A 99 5.32 7.50 6.51
C MET A 99 4.61 8.52 7.42
N ALA A 100 5.33 9.16 8.33
CA ALA A 100 4.75 10.15 9.24
C ALA A 100 4.14 11.33 8.49
N SER A 101 4.63 11.66 7.30
CA SER A 101 4.08 12.75 6.48
C SER A 101 2.75 12.39 5.82
N TYR A 102 2.41 11.10 5.76
CA TYR A 102 1.15 10.61 5.15
C TYR A 102 0.08 10.27 6.17
N LEU A 103 0.41 10.20 7.45
CA LEU A 103 -0.49 9.75 8.50
C LEU A 103 -0.70 10.82 9.55
N GLU A 104 -1.85 10.78 10.21
CA GLU A 104 -2.20 11.66 11.33
C GLU A 104 -2.42 10.82 12.59
N GLU A 105 -2.20 11.44 13.74
CA GLU A 105 -2.56 10.81 15.02
C GLU A 105 -4.09 10.71 15.18
N PRO A 106 -4.61 9.64 15.79
CA PRO A 106 -3.86 8.48 16.28
C PRO A 106 -3.35 7.59 15.15
N TYR A 107 -2.11 7.11 15.28
CA TYR A 107 -1.49 6.29 14.26
C TYR A 107 -2.06 4.87 14.22
N PRO A 108 -2.05 4.20 13.05
CA PRO A 108 -2.45 2.80 12.96
C PRO A 108 -1.46 1.88 13.67
N ALA A 109 -1.93 0.67 13.99
CA ALA A 109 -1.03 -0.39 14.41
C ALA A 109 -0.05 -0.71 13.27
N ARG A 110 1.18 -1.14 13.59
CA ARG A 110 2.22 -1.35 12.60
C ARG A 110 3.12 -2.52 12.93
N ALA A 111 3.58 -3.22 11.89
CA ALA A 111 4.70 -4.15 11.96
C ALA A 111 5.70 -3.78 10.86
N CYS A 112 6.99 -3.89 11.16
CA CYS A 112 8.06 -3.69 10.19
C CYS A 112 9.06 -4.82 10.34
N VAL A 113 9.33 -5.53 9.25
CA VAL A 113 10.21 -6.68 9.23
C VAL A 113 11.23 -6.57 8.11
N GLN A 114 12.38 -7.21 8.29
CA GLN A 114 13.33 -7.39 7.21
C GLN A 114 13.04 -8.71 6.50
N VAL A 115 13.04 -8.68 5.17
CA VAL A 115 12.83 -9.85 4.33
C VAL A 115 14.04 -10.09 3.45
N ALA A 116 14.20 -11.32 2.96
CA ALA A 116 15.33 -11.67 2.11
C ALA A 116 15.30 -10.98 0.76
N ALA A 117 14.10 -10.81 0.17
CA ALA A 117 13.93 -10.18 -1.13
C ALA A 117 12.48 -9.75 -1.30
N LEU A 118 12.25 -8.81 -2.22
CA LEU A 118 10.93 -8.33 -2.62
C LEU A 118 10.79 -8.40 -4.13
N PRO A 119 9.54 -8.37 -4.65
CA PRO A 119 9.32 -8.40 -6.09
C PRO A 119 10.12 -7.33 -6.83
N LYS A 120 10.64 -7.66 -7.99
CA LYS A 120 11.40 -6.75 -8.86
C LYS A 120 12.65 -6.14 -8.20
N GLY A 121 13.13 -6.75 -7.12
CA GLY A 121 14.33 -6.27 -6.43
C GLY A 121 14.16 -4.94 -5.71
N VAL A 122 12.95 -4.54 -5.38
CA VAL A 122 12.71 -3.29 -4.67
C VAL A 122 13.15 -3.39 -3.20
N ALA A 123 13.30 -2.25 -2.54
CA ALA A 123 13.76 -2.18 -1.17
C ALA A 123 12.62 -2.15 -0.14
N ILE A 124 11.39 -1.90 -0.58
CA ILE A 124 10.24 -1.72 0.31
C ILE A 124 8.95 -2.24 -0.34
N GLU A 125 8.10 -2.83 0.50
CA GLU A 125 6.70 -3.13 0.18
C GLU A 125 5.85 -2.81 1.40
N VAL A 126 4.67 -2.22 1.18
CA VAL A 126 3.75 -1.85 2.27
C VAL A 126 2.35 -2.27 1.92
N GLU A 127 1.68 -2.92 2.86
CA GLU A 127 0.25 -3.23 2.78
C GLU A 127 -0.50 -2.60 3.95
N ALA A 128 -1.80 -2.42 3.80
CA ALA A 128 -2.61 -1.77 4.82
C ALA A 128 -4.00 -2.37 4.89
N ILE A 129 -4.63 -2.21 6.06
CA ILE A 129 -6.02 -2.55 6.30
C ILE A 129 -6.71 -1.27 6.76
N LEU A 130 -7.82 -0.93 6.10
CA LEU A 130 -8.62 0.25 6.44
C LEU A 130 -9.92 -0.18 7.11
N ALA A 131 -10.41 0.66 8.02
CA ALA A 131 -11.76 0.58 8.57
C ALA A 131 -12.48 1.89 8.24
N LEU A 132 -13.47 1.79 7.36
CA LEU A 132 -14.23 2.96 6.89
C LEU A 132 -15.38 3.32 7.82
#